data_b92422dac1384b3fb68ab49dba19aab3
#
_entry.id   b92422dac1384b3fb68ab49dba19aab3
#
_cell.length_a   1.000
_cell.length_b   1.000
_cell.length_c   1.000
_cell.angle_alpha   90.00
_cell.angle_beta   90.00
_cell.angle_gamma   90.00
#
_symmetry.space_group_name_H-M   'P 1'
#
loop_
_entity.id
_entity.type
_entity.pdbx_description
1 polymer ?
#
loop_
_entity_poly.entity_id
_entity_poly.type
_entity_poly.pdbx_seq_one_letter_code
_entity_poly.pdbx_strand_id
1 'polypeptide(L)'
;MRQFHVGFFVAATLSLTTIVGCAAEPAGEESEAVGESEDHLLAGRRIPEREAAQILRNAGFPDAAVGKMLCAIKYESNFYEKASNKNRNGSSDYGLLQINSIHLGSSGCPSSASALYNAATNAKCALRIYNSQGINAWYGYQKHRTECNSYRAPSGSAAATGNTTPDNDDDASEGGCYSGTLGEMVAAKTCVESKFDPGWYQCKEGKWYAGGSSGTGPFGACSSKHPR
;
A
#
# COMPACT_ATOMS: atom_id res chain seq x y z
N MET A 1 -30.87 2.61 -55.71
CA MET A 1 -32.35 2.80 -55.88
C MET A 1 -32.96 3.06 -54.52
N ARG A 2 -33.65 4.19 -54.48
CA ARG A 2 -34.74 4.61 -53.54
C ARG A 2 -34.36 4.68 -52.04
N GLN A 3 -34.17 5.86 -51.45
CA GLN A 3 -35.09 6.98 -51.11
C GLN A 3 -36.35 6.55 -50.35
N PHE A 4 -36.58 7.15 -49.18
CA PHE A 4 -37.55 8.17 -48.80
C PHE A 4 -37.62 8.18 -47.26
N HIS A 5 -37.38 9.31 -46.58
CA HIS A 5 -38.33 10.34 -46.12
C HIS A 5 -39.17 9.85 -44.92
N VAL A 6 -39.33 10.55 -43.79
CA VAL A 6 -39.95 11.83 -43.43
C VAL A 6 -39.74 11.95 -41.92
N GLY A 7 -39.26 12.90 -41.21
CA GLY A 7 -39.75 14.23 -41.00
C GLY A 7 -40.95 14.29 -40.04
N PHE A 8 -40.67 14.62 -38.72
CA PHE A 8 -41.74 15.19 -37.90
C PHE A 8 -41.14 16.22 -36.93
N PHE A 9 -41.48 17.46 -37.18
CA PHE A 9 -41.36 18.61 -36.28
C PHE A 9 -42.49 18.54 -35.27
N VAL A 10 -42.23 18.74 -34.02
CA VAL A 10 -43.21 19.28 -33.08
C VAL A 10 -42.54 20.41 -32.28
N ALA A 11 -43.11 21.55 -32.48
CA ALA A 11 -42.80 22.79 -31.79
C ALA A 11 -43.70 22.96 -30.55
N ALA A 12 -43.35 23.93 -29.77
CA ALA A 12 -44.12 24.62 -28.72
C ALA A 12 -44.02 23.99 -27.33
N THR A 13 -43.88 24.69 -26.25
CA THR A 13 -44.32 26.06 -25.93
C THR A 13 -43.50 26.59 -24.72
N LEU A 14 -43.15 27.84 -24.78
CA LEU A 14 -42.67 28.65 -23.67
C LEU A 14 -43.75 28.79 -22.60
N SER A 15 -43.40 28.55 -21.33
CA SER A 15 -44.16 29.08 -20.20
C SER A 15 -43.21 29.76 -19.24
N LEU A 16 -43.29 31.08 -19.28
CA LEU A 16 -42.62 32.00 -18.39
C LEU A 16 -43.43 32.12 -17.11
N THR A 17 -42.88 31.74 -15.97
CA THR A 17 -43.43 32.14 -14.67
C THR A 17 -42.32 32.80 -13.83
N THR A 18 -42.42 34.10 -13.74
CA THR A 18 -41.70 34.93 -12.84
C THR A 18 -42.25 34.78 -11.41
N ILE A 19 -41.42 34.43 -10.45
CA ILE A 19 -41.71 34.72 -9.05
C ILE A 19 -40.50 35.45 -8.46
N VAL A 20 -40.76 36.71 -8.15
CA VAL A 20 -39.89 37.56 -7.34
C VAL A 20 -40.10 37.18 -5.86
N GLY A 21 -39.03 36.94 -5.15
CA GLY A 21 -39.05 36.73 -3.72
C GLY A 21 -37.64 36.91 -3.17
N CYS A 22 -37.32 38.14 -2.72
CA CYS A 22 -36.14 38.43 -1.92
C CYS A 22 -36.33 37.82 -0.52
N ALA A 23 -35.41 37.02 -0.05
CA ALA A 23 -35.07 36.88 1.35
C ALA A 23 -33.59 36.56 1.43
N ALA A 24 -32.82 37.44 1.99
CA ALA A 24 -31.44 37.25 2.37
C ALA A 24 -31.42 36.40 3.67
N GLU A 25 -30.69 35.30 3.66
CA GLU A 25 -30.27 34.60 4.85
C GLU A 25 -28.79 34.29 4.86
N PRO A 26 -28.14 34.18 6.03
CA PRO A 26 -26.70 34.36 6.17
C PRO A 26 -25.95 33.09 5.75
N ALA A 27 -24.72 33.32 5.27
CA ALA A 27 -23.74 32.30 4.95
C ALA A 27 -23.48 31.39 6.15
N GLY A 28 -24.07 30.19 6.12
CA GLY A 28 -23.58 29.06 6.87
C GLY A 28 -22.46 28.42 6.05
N GLU A 29 -21.27 28.41 6.60
CA GLU A 29 -20.18 27.57 6.10
C GLU A 29 -20.61 26.10 6.27
N GLU A 30 -21.17 25.52 5.24
CA GLU A 30 -21.27 24.07 5.16
C GLU A 30 -19.85 23.54 4.89
N SER A 31 -19.25 23.02 5.96
CA SER A 31 -18.13 22.11 5.89
C SER A 31 -18.56 20.97 4.98
N GLU A 32 -18.08 20.99 3.73
CA GLU A 32 -18.16 19.83 2.87
C GLU A 32 -17.37 18.71 3.55
N ALA A 33 -18.06 17.82 4.24
CA ALA A 33 -17.54 16.52 4.60
C ALA A 33 -17.21 15.83 3.27
N VAL A 34 -15.90 15.78 2.96
CA VAL A 34 -15.36 15.00 1.85
C VAL A 34 -15.79 13.57 2.12
N GLY A 35 -16.84 13.11 1.45
CA GLY A 35 -17.28 11.73 1.51
C GLY A 35 -16.13 10.84 1.08
N GLU A 36 -15.57 10.11 2.01
CA GLU A 36 -14.71 8.98 1.67
C GLU A 36 -15.55 8.05 0.81
N SER A 37 -15.20 7.94 -0.46
CA SER A 37 -15.94 7.13 -1.41
C SER A 37 -15.93 5.67 -0.94
N GLU A 38 -17.04 4.95 -1.12
CA GLU A 38 -17.16 3.52 -0.77
C GLU A 38 -16.06 2.66 -1.42
N ASP A 39 -15.47 3.11 -2.53
CA ASP A 39 -14.31 2.49 -3.16
C ASP A 39 -13.08 2.37 -2.24
N HIS A 40 -12.88 3.31 -1.32
CA HIS A 40 -11.79 3.25 -0.34
C HIS A 40 -11.99 2.13 0.70
N LEU A 41 -13.23 1.83 1.07
CA LEU A 41 -13.54 0.73 2.00
C LEU A 41 -13.25 -0.63 1.35
N LEU A 42 -13.51 -0.77 0.06
CA LEU A 42 -13.25 -1.99 -0.70
C LEU A 42 -11.75 -2.19 -0.99
N ALA A 43 -11.02 -1.09 -1.20
CA ALA A 43 -9.57 -1.11 -1.47
C ALA A 43 -8.72 -1.43 -0.23
N GLY A 44 -9.31 -1.48 0.96
CA GLY A 44 -8.62 -1.72 2.22
C GLY A 44 -7.83 -0.51 2.72
N ARG A 45 -6.92 -0.74 3.64
CA ARG A 45 -6.07 0.31 4.22
C ARG A 45 -5.08 0.83 3.18
N ARG A 46 -4.87 2.14 3.16
CA ARG A 46 -3.76 2.74 2.41
C ARG A 46 -2.49 2.64 3.25
N ILE A 47 -1.50 1.93 2.74
CA ILE A 47 -0.21 1.70 3.40
C ILE A 47 0.65 2.96 3.26
N PRO A 48 1.18 3.52 4.36
CA PRO A 48 2.13 4.62 4.28
C PRO A 48 3.37 4.21 3.47
N GLU A 49 3.94 5.13 2.71
CA GLU A 49 5.07 4.83 1.82
C GLU A 49 6.30 4.29 2.55
N ARG A 50 6.58 4.80 3.77
CA ARG A 50 7.66 4.28 4.62
C ARG A 50 7.43 2.82 5.00
N GLU A 51 6.20 2.47 5.34
CA GLU A 51 5.79 1.09 5.63
C GLU A 51 5.93 0.19 4.39
N ALA A 52 5.47 0.66 3.23
CA ALA A 52 5.62 -0.07 1.98
C ALA A 52 7.11 -0.32 1.64
N ALA A 53 7.98 0.67 1.86
CA ALA A 53 9.42 0.51 1.71
C ALA A 53 9.98 -0.60 2.61
N GLN A 54 9.52 -0.65 3.87
CA GLN A 54 9.95 -1.68 4.81
C GLN A 54 9.43 -3.07 4.42
N ILE A 55 8.17 -3.16 3.96
CA ILE A 55 7.59 -4.41 3.46
C ILE A 55 8.41 -4.95 2.27
N LEU A 56 8.82 -4.09 1.34
CA LEU A 56 9.66 -4.47 0.21
C LEU A 56 11.03 -4.99 0.67
N ARG A 57 11.70 -4.29 1.60
CA ARG A 57 12.99 -4.73 2.17
C ARG A 57 12.86 -6.07 2.87
N ASN A 58 11.83 -6.23 3.71
CA ASN A 58 11.55 -7.48 4.43
C ASN A 58 11.22 -8.65 3.49
N ALA A 59 10.65 -8.36 2.33
CA ALA A 59 10.44 -9.36 1.29
C ALA A 59 11.75 -9.79 0.61
N GLY A 60 12.80 -8.95 0.66
CA GLY A 60 14.11 -9.21 0.09
C GLY A 60 14.45 -8.40 -1.18
N PHE A 61 13.69 -7.33 -1.46
CA PHE A 61 14.05 -6.45 -2.57
C PHE A 61 15.38 -5.75 -2.30
N PRO A 62 16.27 -5.64 -3.30
CA PRO A 62 17.49 -4.84 -3.17
C PRO A 62 17.15 -3.37 -2.90
N ASP A 63 17.91 -2.70 -2.02
CA ASP A 63 17.67 -1.29 -1.69
C ASP A 63 17.62 -0.37 -2.92
N ALA A 64 18.46 -0.63 -3.91
CA ALA A 64 18.46 0.09 -5.19
C ALA A 64 17.14 -0.05 -5.99
N ALA A 65 16.35 -1.08 -5.71
CA ALA A 65 15.06 -1.31 -6.35
C ALA A 65 13.89 -0.71 -5.55
N VAL A 66 14.03 -0.51 -4.24
CA VAL A 66 12.92 -0.12 -3.37
C VAL A 66 12.25 1.18 -3.85
N GLY A 67 13.02 2.21 -4.15
CA GLY A 67 12.45 3.47 -4.65
C GLY A 67 11.63 3.28 -5.94
N LYS A 68 12.14 2.53 -6.89
CA LYS A 68 11.45 2.23 -8.15
C LYS A 68 10.18 1.40 -7.93
N MET A 69 10.22 0.45 -7.00
CA MET A 69 9.05 -0.37 -6.64
C MET A 69 7.98 0.44 -5.92
N LEU A 70 8.35 1.40 -5.06
CA LEU A 70 7.41 2.34 -4.45
C LEU A 70 6.70 3.20 -5.49
N CYS A 71 7.45 3.67 -6.48
CA CYS A 71 6.87 4.38 -7.61
C CYS A 71 5.91 3.49 -8.42
N ALA A 72 6.26 2.23 -8.67
CA ALA A 72 5.34 1.29 -9.28
C ALA A 72 4.07 1.11 -8.43
N ILE A 73 4.18 0.88 -7.13
CA ILE A 73 3.04 0.75 -6.19
C ILE A 73 2.12 1.98 -6.27
N LYS A 74 2.70 3.19 -6.34
CA LYS A 74 1.92 4.43 -6.48
C LYS A 74 0.97 4.37 -7.67
N TYR A 75 1.42 3.86 -8.80
CA TYR A 75 0.63 3.79 -10.04
C TYR A 75 -0.20 2.52 -10.20
N GLU A 76 0.15 1.44 -9.51
CA GLU A 76 -0.57 0.17 -9.56
C GLU A 76 -1.76 0.14 -8.59
N SER A 77 -1.57 0.59 -7.36
CA SER A 77 -2.58 0.46 -6.29
C SER A 77 -2.83 1.75 -5.51
N ASN A 78 -2.10 2.83 -5.80
CA ASN A 78 -2.04 4.01 -4.93
C ASN A 78 -1.81 3.66 -3.45
N PHE A 79 -1.00 2.63 -3.21
CA PHE A 79 -0.69 2.08 -1.89
C PHE A 79 -1.85 1.38 -1.17
N TYR A 80 -2.97 1.09 -1.81
CA TYR A 80 -4.05 0.34 -1.19
C TYR A 80 -3.75 -1.16 -1.17
N GLU A 81 -3.80 -1.76 0.04
CA GLU A 81 -3.41 -3.18 0.24
C GLU A 81 -4.38 -4.19 -0.39
N LYS A 82 -5.66 -3.81 -0.55
CA LYS A 82 -6.69 -4.66 -1.14
C LYS A 82 -7.15 -4.15 -2.51
N ALA A 83 -6.36 -3.30 -3.15
CA ALA A 83 -6.65 -2.89 -4.51
C ALA A 83 -6.83 -4.11 -5.42
N SER A 84 -7.82 -4.08 -6.29
CA SER A 84 -8.03 -5.12 -7.28
C SER A 84 -8.51 -4.52 -8.61
N ASN A 85 -8.08 -5.12 -9.70
CA ASN A 85 -8.47 -4.73 -11.03
C ASN A 85 -8.79 -5.96 -11.87
N LYS A 86 -9.85 -5.89 -12.68
CA LYS A 86 -10.21 -6.95 -13.63
C LYS A 86 -9.77 -6.58 -15.03
N ASN A 87 -8.96 -7.42 -15.64
CA ASN A 87 -8.41 -7.21 -16.96
C ASN A 87 -9.37 -7.68 -18.06
N ARG A 88 -9.24 -7.11 -19.26
CA ARG A 88 -10.08 -7.47 -20.41
C ARG A 88 -9.91 -8.93 -20.87
N ASN A 89 -8.76 -9.53 -20.59
CA ASN A 89 -8.46 -10.93 -20.91
C ASN A 89 -9.00 -11.93 -19.89
N GLY A 90 -9.77 -11.46 -18.89
CA GLY A 90 -10.38 -12.28 -17.84
C GLY A 90 -9.49 -12.52 -16.62
N SER A 91 -8.18 -12.16 -16.65
CA SER A 91 -7.34 -12.17 -15.46
C SER A 91 -7.69 -11.03 -14.52
N SER A 92 -7.18 -11.08 -13.29
CA SER A 92 -7.34 -10.00 -12.32
C SER A 92 -6.01 -9.73 -11.62
N ASP A 93 -5.82 -8.49 -11.18
CA ASP A 93 -4.65 -8.05 -10.43
C ASP A 93 -5.05 -7.79 -8.99
N TYR A 94 -4.19 -8.11 -8.03
CA TYR A 94 -4.53 -8.10 -6.61
C TYR A 94 -3.45 -7.47 -5.74
N GLY A 95 -3.91 -6.66 -4.80
CA GLY A 95 -3.14 -6.15 -3.67
C GLY A 95 -2.17 -5.04 -4.02
N LEU A 96 -1.25 -4.77 -3.10
CA LEU A 96 -0.35 -3.62 -3.11
C LEU A 96 0.45 -3.46 -4.42
N LEU A 97 0.98 -4.56 -4.96
CA LEU A 97 1.79 -4.59 -6.18
C LEU A 97 1.02 -5.14 -7.39
N GLN A 98 -0.31 -5.20 -7.32
CA GLN A 98 -1.21 -5.64 -8.40
C GLN A 98 -0.71 -6.93 -9.08
N ILE A 99 -0.56 -7.97 -8.26
CA ILE A 99 -0.12 -9.29 -8.74
C ILE A 99 -1.22 -9.93 -9.57
N ASN A 100 -0.90 -10.26 -10.82
CA ASN A 100 -1.86 -10.87 -11.73
C ASN A 100 -2.18 -12.31 -11.32
N SER A 101 -3.45 -12.70 -11.47
CA SER A 101 -3.98 -14.03 -11.14
C SER A 101 -3.26 -15.18 -11.83
N ILE A 102 -2.58 -14.94 -12.95
CA ILE A 102 -1.77 -15.97 -13.66
C ILE A 102 -0.60 -16.49 -12.81
N HIS A 103 -0.18 -15.74 -11.79
CA HIS A 103 0.90 -16.11 -10.88
C HIS A 103 0.43 -16.93 -9.67
N LEU A 104 -0.90 -17.06 -9.45
CA LEU A 104 -1.43 -17.85 -8.34
C LEU A 104 -0.97 -19.30 -8.42
N GLY A 105 -0.53 -19.85 -7.28
CA GLY A 105 -0.02 -21.21 -7.18
C GLY A 105 1.37 -21.44 -7.78
N SER A 106 1.99 -20.45 -8.42
CA SER A 106 3.38 -20.57 -8.84
C SER A 106 4.33 -20.48 -7.64
N SER A 107 5.54 -21.05 -7.78
CA SER A 107 6.54 -21.05 -6.71
C SER A 107 6.78 -19.66 -6.13
N GLY A 108 6.62 -19.50 -4.81
CA GLY A 108 6.78 -18.23 -4.11
C GLY A 108 5.56 -17.30 -4.14
N CYS A 109 4.46 -17.70 -4.79
CA CYS A 109 3.18 -17.01 -4.78
C CYS A 109 2.08 -17.86 -4.11
N PRO A 110 1.10 -17.25 -3.44
CA PRO A 110 0.01 -17.99 -2.82
C PRO A 110 -0.91 -18.61 -3.88
N SER A 111 -1.65 -19.65 -3.51
CA SER A 111 -2.66 -20.29 -4.38
C SER A 111 -4.00 -19.54 -4.43
N SER A 112 -4.28 -18.67 -3.46
CA SER A 112 -5.53 -17.91 -3.40
C SER A 112 -5.31 -16.42 -3.62
N ALA A 113 -6.23 -15.78 -4.35
CA ALA A 113 -6.22 -14.34 -4.57
C ALA A 113 -6.35 -13.54 -3.25
N SER A 114 -7.14 -14.04 -2.31
CA SER A 114 -7.36 -13.39 -1.01
C SER A 114 -6.05 -13.25 -0.19
N ALA A 115 -5.12 -14.17 -0.33
CA ALA A 115 -3.82 -14.09 0.33
C ALA A 115 -2.94 -12.95 -0.22
N LEU A 116 -3.19 -12.52 -1.46
CA LEU A 116 -2.48 -11.37 -2.07
C LEU A 116 -2.93 -10.01 -1.50
N TYR A 117 -4.01 -9.96 -0.74
CA TYR A 117 -4.39 -8.75 0.00
C TYR A 117 -3.59 -8.54 1.28
N ASN A 118 -2.78 -9.51 1.69
CA ASN A 118 -1.75 -9.29 2.70
C ASN A 118 -0.50 -8.69 2.02
N ALA A 119 -0.13 -7.49 2.42
CA ALA A 119 0.94 -6.74 1.76
C ALA A 119 2.31 -7.45 1.79
N ALA A 120 2.63 -8.18 2.88
CA ALA A 120 3.88 -8.93 2.98
C ALA A 120 3.88 -10.15 2.05
N THR A 121 2.76 -10.87 1.96
CA THR A 121 2.60 -12.00 1.03
C THR A 121 2.64 -11.51 -0.42
N ASN A 122 2.00 -10.37 -0.71
CA ASN A 122 2.01 -9.72 -2.00
C ASN A 122 3.43 -9.34 -2.44
N ALA A 123 4.19 -8.71 -1.53
CA ALA A 123 5.59 -8.32 -1.79
C ALA A 123 6.52 -9.54 -2.00
N LYS A 124 6.32 -10.64 -1.29
CA LYS A 124 7.09 -11.88 -1.51
C LYS A 124 6.84 -12.46 -2.90
N CYS A 125 5.57 -12.52 -3.33
CA CYS A 125 5.23 -12.95 -4.69
C CYS A 125 5.79 -11.97 -5.74
N ALA A 126 5.69 -10.66 -5.49
CA ALA A 126 6.26 -9.63 -6.34
C ALA A 126 7.79 -9.76 -6.49
N LEU A 127 8.51 -10.07 -5.41
CA LEU A 127 9.96 -10.33 -5.49
C LEU A 127 10.28 -11.49 -6.43
N ARG A 128 9.49 -12.55 -6.39
CA ARG A 128 9.64 -13.69 -7.29
C ARG A 128 9.49 -13.27 -8.75
N ILE A 129 8.46 -12.45 -9.04
CA ILE A 129 8.23 -11.90 -10.38
C ILE A 129 9.39 -10.96 -10.78
N TYR A 130 9.80 -10.08 -9.86
CA TYR A 130 10.93 -9.19 -10.06
C TYR A 130 12.22 -9.93 -10.42
N ASN A 131 12.52 -11.02 -9.71
CA ASN A 131 13.72 -11.82 -9.96
C ASN A 131 13.72 -12.53 -11.33
N SER A 132 12.53 -12.80 -11.88
CA SER A 132 12.40 -13.47 -13.17
C SER A 132 12.22 -12.52 -14.35
N GLN A 133 11.55 -11.37 -14.16
CA GLN A 133 11.12 -10.47 -15.23
C GLN A 133 11.68 -9.04 -15.07
N GLY A 134 12.28 -8.75 -13.92
CA GLY A 134 12.73 -7.40 -13.58
C GLY A 134 11.56 -6.45 -13.29
N ILE A 135 11.90 -5.18 -13.10
CA ILE A 135 10.91 -4.14 -12.78
C ILE A 135 9.95 -3.85 -13.93
N ASN A 136 10.30 -4.23 -15.15
CA ASN A 136 9.42 -4.04 -16.30
C ASN A 136 8.17 -4.94 -16.28
N ALA A 137 8.04 -5.85 -15.31
CA ALA A 137 6.79 -6.58 -15.08
C ALA A 137 5.62 -5.66 -14.71
N TRP A 138 5.91 -4.48 -14.15
CA TRP A 138 4.89 -3.52 -13.70
C TRP A 138 4.61 -2.45 -14.75
N TYR A 139 3.35 -2.37 -15.19
CA TYR A 139 2.91 -1.40 -16.19
C TYR A 139 3.01 0.04 -15.68
N GLY A 140 2.70 0.27 -14.40
CA GLY A 140 2.87 1.56 -13.75
C GLY A 140 4.30 2.07 -13.84
N TYR A 141 5.30 1.21 -13.59
CA TYR A 141 6.70 1.57 -13.82
C TYR A 141 7.00 1.88 -15.28
N GLN A 142 6.52 1.05 -16.21
CA GLN A 142 6.80 1.24 -17.65
C GLN A 142 6.31 2.60 -18.15
N LYS A 143 5.09 2.98 -17.76
CA LYS A 143 4.46 4.25 -18.13
C LYS A 143 5.13 5.47 -17.49
N HIS A 144 5.65 5.33 -16.28
CA HIS A 144 6.21 6.42 -15.49
C HIS A 144 7.72 6.24 -15.24
N ARG A 145 8.41 5.61 -16.19
CA ARG A 145 9.82 5.21 -16.07
C ARG A 145 10.76 6.33 -15.65
N THR A 146 10.62 7.52 -16.24
CA THR A 146 11.48 8.66 -15.91
C THR A 146 11.32 9.07 -14.46
N GLU A 147 10.09 9.22 -13.98
CA GLU A 147 9.80 9.54 -12.59
C GLU A 147 10.29 8.41 -11.66
N CYS A 148 9.95 7.17 -11.97
CA CYS A 148 10.29 6.03 -11.13
C CYS A 148 11.80 5.79 -11.02
N ASN A 149 12.59 6.12 -12.03
CA ASN A 149 14.05 6.02 -11.96
C ASN A 149 14.67 7.06 -11.01
N SER A 150 14.02 8.20 -10.82
CA SER A 150 14.44 9.25 -9.89
C SER A 150 13.77 9.15 -8.51
N TYR A 151 12.79 8.26 -8.36
CA TYR A 151 12.03 8.10 -7.12
C TYR A 151 12.91 7.61 -5.98
N ARG A 152 12.87 8.30 -4.85
CA ARG A 152 13.67 7.95 -3.68
C ARG A 152 12.79 7.30 -2.62
N ALA A 153 13.20 6.15 -2.15
CA ALA A 153 12.57 5.56 -0.97
C ALA A 153 12.73 6.50 0.22
N PRO A 154 11.70 6.63 1.08
CA PRO A 154 11.88 7.27 2.37
C PRO A 154 13.06 6.63 3.09
N SER A 155 13.94 7.45 3.67
CA SER A 155 15.07 6.97 4.45
C SER A 155 14.53 6.15 5.62
N GLY A 156 14.56 4.83 5.48
CA GLY A 156 14.61 3.94 6.62
C GLY A 156 16.08 3.84 6.93
N SER A 157 16.50 3.95 8.17
CA SER A 157 17.89 3.77 8.54
C SER A 157 18.43 2.49 7.93
N ALA A 158 19.07 2.60 6.76
CA ALA A 158 20.10 1.66 6.39
C ALA A 158 21.22 1.89 7.41
N ALA A 159 21.81 0.82 7.90
CA ALA A 159 22.98 0.91 8.78
C ALA A 159 23.93 2.00 8.28
N ALA A 160 24.04 3.07 9.03
CA ALA A 160 24.99 4.14 8.76
C ALA A 160 26.39 3.60 9.01
N THR A 161 27.13 3.33 7.93
CA THR A 161 28.58 3.33 8.00
C THR A 161 29.03 4.78 7.92
N GLY A 162 29.55 5.30 9.03
CA GLY A 162 30.48 6.43 9.01
C GLY A 162 30.03 7.75 9.62
N ASN A 163 30.39 7.93 10.86
CA ASN A 163 30.97 9.16 11.45
C ASN A 163 30.18 10.46 11.41
N THR A 164 29.50 10.81 12.53
CA THR A 164 29.48 12.18 13.10
C THR A 164 29.01 12.16 14.54
N THR A 165 29.77 12.79 15.41
CA THR A 165 29.63 13.41 16.74
C THR A 165 28.32 13.25 17.54
N PRO A 166 28.43 13.11 18.85
CA PRO A 166 27.34 12.81 19.77
C PRO A 166 26.57 14.08 20.14
N ASP A 167 25.29 14.14 19.78
CA ASP A 167 24.32 14.98 20.48
C ASP A 167 23.21 14.08 21.00
N ASN A 168 22.96 14.21 22.29
CA ASN A 168 22.05 13.43 23.10
C ASN A 168 20.61 13.57 22.60
N ASP A 169 20.08 12.51 21.99
CA ASP A 169 18.68 12.14 22.01
C ASP A 169 18.60 10.63 21.77
N ASP A 170 18.70 9.90 22.88
CA ASP A 170 18.52 8.46 22.95
C ASP A 170 17.09 8.11 22.57
N ASP A 171 16.90 7.29 21.53
CA ASP A 171 15.86 6.29 21.30
C ASP A 171 15.12 6.28 19.94
N ALA A 172 15.62 6.89 18.88
CA ALA A 172 14.92 6.86 17.58
C ALA A 172 15.71 6.23 16.40
N SER A 173 16.87 5.59 16.64
CA SER A 173 17.77 5.15 15.54
C SER A 173 17.75 3.66 15.20
N GLU A 174 17.04 2.82 15.93
CA GLU A 174 16.87 1.40 15.58
C GLU A 174 15.59 1.22 14.76
N GLY A 175 15.72 0.87 13.49
CA GLY A 175 14.59 0.71 12.56
C GLY A 175 13.48 -0.17 13.12
N GLY A 176 12.24 0.37 13.15
CA GLY A 176 11.03 -0.36 13.55
C GLY A 176 10.66 -1.49 12.58
N CYS A 177 9.82 -2.43 13.03
CA CYS A 177 9.35 -3.55 12.24
C CYS A 177 7.85 -3.46 11.98
N TYR A 178 7.42 -3.84 10.77
CA TYR A 178 5.99 -4.05 10.55
C TYR A 178 5.52 -5.37 11.18
N SER A 179 4.51 -5.29 12.05
CA SER A 179 3.92 -6.46 12.69
C SER A 179 2.66 -6.90 11.95
N GLY A 180 2.71 -8.05 11.26
CA GLY A 180 1.53 -8.66 10.66
C GLY A 180 0.48 -9.11 11.70
N THR A 181 0.87 -9.27 12.96
CA THR A 181 -0.05 -9.59 14.08
C THR A 181 -0.87 -8.37 14.48
N LEU A 182 -0.23 -7.21 14.60
CA LEU A 182 -0.86 -5.95 15.04
C LEU A 182 -1.42 -5.14 13.85
N GLY A 183 -0.89 -5.37 12.64
CA GLY A 183 -1.24 -4.60 11.45
C GLY A 183 -0.58 -3.24 11.37
N GLU A 184 0.49 -2.99 12.14
CA GLU A 184 1.15 -1.69 12.26
C GLU A 184 2.67 -1.80 12.37
N MET A 185 3.35 -0.65 12.21
CA MET A 185 4.78 -0.51 12.53
C MET A 185 4.97 -0.37 14.02
N VAL A 186 5.91 -1.11 14.56
CA VAL A 186 6.30 -1.02 15.97
C VAL A 186 7.76 -0.61 16.10
N ALA A 187 8.11 0.03 17.20
CA ALA A 187 9.47 0.45 17.48
C ALA A 187 10.45 -0.74 17.61
N ALA A 188 11.74 -0.46 17.48
CA ALA A 188 12.78 -1.41 17.80
C ALA A 188 12.65 -1.93 19.24
N LYS A 189 13.10 -3.15 19.47
CA LYS A 189 12.96 -3.88 20.74
C LYS A 189 11.53 -4.22 21.18
N THR A 190 10.50 -3.88 20.38
CA THR A 190 9.12 -4.34 20.62
C THR A 190 9.05 -5.86 20.50
N CYS A 191 8.37 -6.50 21.44
CA CYS A 191 8.07 -7.92 21.39
C CYS A 191 6.58 -8.14 21.08
N VAL A 192 6.32 -9.04 20.13
CA VAL A 192 4.95 -9.40 19.70
C VAL A 192 4.81 -10.90 19.75
N GLU A 193 3.71 -11.38 20.36
CA GLU A 193 3.30 -12.76 20.25
C GLU A 193 2.58 -12.97 18.91
N SER A 194 3.11 -13.85 18.06
CA SER A 194 2.57 -14.04 16.71
C SER A 194 1.20 -14.71 16.74
N LYS A 195 0.28 -14.22 15.90
CA LYS A 195 -1.01 -14.89 15.66
C LYS A 195 -0.93 -15.96 14.58
N PHE A 196 0.20 -16.05 13.87
CA PHE A 196 0.36 -16.96 12.74
C PHE A 196 1.05 -18.27 13.14
N ASP A 197 1.94 -18.21 14.13
CA ASP A 197 2.71 -19.33 14.66
C ASP A 197 2.94 -19.14 16.17
N PRO A 198 3.03 -20.22 16.96
CA PRO A 198 3.26 -20.08 18.40
C PRO A 198 4.68 -19.53 18.65
N GLY A 199 4.76 -18.36 19.27
CA GLY A 199 6.05 -17.78 19.67
C GLY A 199 6.03 -16.27 19.81
N TRP A 200 7.06 -15.80 20.51
CA TRP A 200 7.37 -14.40 20.66
C TRP A 200 8.48 -13.98 19.71
N TYR A 201 8.34 -12.80 19.14
CA TYR A 201 9.28 -12.23 18.22
C TYR A 201 9.67 -10.83 18.69
N GLN A 202 10.97 -10.51 18.64
CA GLN A 202 11.47 -9.18 18.93
C GLN A 202 11.92 -8.47 17.67
N CYS A 203 11.49 -7.22 17.51
CA CYS A 203 11.94 -6.35 16.45
C CYS A 203 13.35 -5.84 16.70
N LYS A 204 14.25 -5.98 15.73
CA LYS A 204 15.57 -5.35 15.73
C LYS A 204 15.98 -5.00 14.30
N GLU A 205 16.42 -3.76 14.08
CA GLU A 205 16.92 -3.30 12.78
C GLU A 205 15.99 -3.61 11.60
N GLY A 206 14.66 -3.42 11.81
CA GLY A 206 13.65 -3.68 10.78
C GLY A 206 13.33 -5.15 10.53
N LYS A 207 13.86 -6.09 11.34
CA LYS A 207 13.64 -7.55 11.20
C LYS A 207 13.05 -8.14 12.46
N TRP A 208 12.30 -9.23 12.28
CA TRP A 208 11.75 -10.03 13.37
C TRP A 208 12.66 -11.21 13.69
N TYR A 209 12.96 -11.38 14.96
CA TYR A 209 13.75 -12.49 15.47
C TYR A 209 12.93 -13.31 16.45
N ALA A 210 12.82 -14.62 16.17
CA ALA A 210 12.11 -15.55 17.02
C ALA A 210 12.89 -15.79 18.32
N GLY A 211 12.16 -16.01 19.39
CA GLY A 211 12.68 -16.37 20.71
C GLY A 211 12.28 -15.40 21.79
N GLY A 212 12.43 -15.85 23.03
CA GLY A 212 12.07 -15.06 24.20
C GLY A 212 10.70 -15.41 24.78
N SER A 213 10.20 -14.51 25.61
CA SER A 213 8.95 -14.62 26.35
C SER A 213 8.20 -13.29 26.30
N SER A 214 7.09 -13.22 27.03
CA SER A 214 6.25 -12.00 27.12
C SER A 214 6.94 -10.75 27.66
N GLY A 215 8.21 -10.78 27.93
CA GLY A 215 8.95 -9.63 28.49
C GLY A 215 10.38 -9.52 28.05
N THR A 216 10.91 -10.55 27.39
CA THR A 216 12.31 -10.61 27.00
C THR A 216 12.42 -11.32 25.65
N GLY A 217 13.00 -10.64 24.69
CA GLY A 217 13.33 -11.22 23.39
C GLY A 217 14.79 -11.67 23.32
N PRO A 218 15.25 -12.16 22.16
CA PRO A 218 16.62 -12.65 21.97
C PRO A 218 17.70 -11.58 22.15
N PHE A 219 17.32 -10.31 22.17
CA PHE A 219 18.23 -9.17 22.36
C PHE A 219 17.95 -8.40 23.67
N GLY A 220 17.41 -9.08 24.69
CA GLY A 220 17.14 -8.49 25.99
C GLY A 220 15.70 -8.05 26.21
N ALA A 221 15.49 -7.14 27.17
CA ALA A 221 14.16 -6.69 27.54
C ALA A 221 13.39 -6.04 26.37
N CYS A 222 12.11 -6.29 26.31
CA CYS A 222 11.23 -5.66 25.33
C CYS A 222 10.93 -4.21 25.70
N SER A 223 11.05 -3.28 24.78
CA SER A 223 10.61 -1.87 24.95
C SER A 223 9.10 -1.75 25.10
N SER A 224 8.36 -2.57 24.37
CA SER A 224 6.91 -2.76 24.52
C SER A 224 6.53 -4.22 24.25
N LYS A 225 5.36 -4.63 24.69
CA LYS A 225 4.88 -6.02 24.64
C LYS A 225 3.47 -6.05 24.10
N HIS A 226 3.24 -6.95 23.15
CA HIS A 226 1.93 -7.16 22.56
C HIS A 226 1.62 -8.66 22.60
N PRO A 227 0.96 -9.14 23.68
CA PRO A 227 0.44 -10.51 23.74
C PRO A 227 -0.70 -10.67 22.74
N ARG A 228 -0.92 -11.92 22.36
CA ARG A 228 -2.00 -12.34 21.46
C ARG A 228 -3.36 -12.25 22.13
#